data_7f28206ccfbf4c83efd623213df1f161
#
_entry.id   7f28206ccfbf4c83efd623213df1f161
#
_cell.length_a   1.000
_cell.length_b   1.000
_cell.length_c   1.000
_cell.angle_alpha   90.00
_cell.angle_beta   90.00
_cell.angle_gamma   90.00
#
_symmetry.space_group_name_H-M   'P 1'
#
loop_
_entity.id
_entity.type
_entity.pdbx_description
1 polymer ?
#
loop_
_entity_poly.entity_id
_entity_poly.type
_entity_poly.pdbx_seq_one_letter_code
_entity_poly.pdbx_strand_id
1 'polypeptide(L)'
;MVGATKSKRMHARNAAAVAAAGALAVGIVSIPAAPAHAADTITATDQAYFGYYGLDRARAKGYTGKGVTIAMIDGKVDTSVPELAGANITVKIPCTITTSPSVESHGTGVASILVSADYGVAPKVSLLAYQGRFGGNGDRGASDCDQPGGVGKDSQPWLLNSAMNDGAQIINLSASTPNEYKELKWVTARAIAQQVILVNAAGNDSTNDDDTSLSKWSGVVGVSAIGVDDNRQNYSSWGQGVVTASIGGPFSFHDLASGEVTQGSGTSFSTPVVTGVLALAKQRWPEATSNQLLQLLVKTGLNPDHGWNQYTGFGAIDPGAILNTDPSQFPDENPLMEKQGGSSPTLEEVQQYADGVVDPTDIVNDNSYTYRGLDESMLEDSLNVYPTHLGTSPRYHRK
;
A
#
# COMPACT_ATOMS: atom_id res chain seq x y z
N MET A 1 -59.59 14.62 43.94
CA MET A 1 -60.34 13.46 44.45
C MET A 1 -59.29 12.38 44.62
N VAL A 2 -58.75 12.19 45.84
CA VAL A 2 -59.18 11.24 46.83
C VAL A 2 -59.08 9.82 46.28
N GLY A 3 -58.29 8.87 46.79
CA GLY A 3 -57.79 8.59 48.13
C GLY A 3 -56.82 7.46 47.98
N ALA A 4 -55.75 7.42 48.69
CA ALA A 4 -55.57 6.96 50.04
C ALA A 4 -55.55 5.43 50.21
N THR A 5 -54.35 4.99 50.58
CA THR A 5 -53.98 4.21 51.77
C THR A 5 -54.38 2.73 51.85
N LYS A 6 -53.40 1.84 52.11
CA LYS A 6 -53.14 1.27 53.44
C LYS A 6 -51.91 0.32 53.49
N SER A 7 -51.06 0.69 54.41
CA SER A 7 -50.05 -0.10 55.14
C SER A 7 -50.63 -1.37 55.80
N LYS A 8 -49.86 -2.46 55.91
CA LYS A 8 -49.80 -3.29 57.11
C LYS A 8 -48.45 -3.93 57.36
N ARG A 9 -47.96 -3.72 58.53
CA ARG A 9 -46.71 -4.19 59.17
C ARG A 9 -46.82 -5.65 59.65
N MET A 10 -45.64 -6.18 59.81
CA MET A 10 -45.16 -7.00 60.93
C MET A 10 -45.57 -8.49 61.02
N HIS A 11 -44.60 -9.40 61.04
CA HIS A 11 -44.08 -9.99 62.28
C HIS A 11 -42.78 -10.78 62.03
N ALA A 12 -41.79 -10.50 62.85
CA ALA A 12 -40.58 -11.27 63.01
C ALA A 12 -40.84 -12.56 63.77
N ARG A 13 -40.17 -13.64 63.41
CA ARG A 13 -39.91 -14.78 64.29
C ARG A 13 -38.50 -15.35 64.00
N ASN A 14 -37.66 -15.24 65.04
CA ASN A 14 -36.41 -15.89 65.15
C ASN A 14 -36.58 -17.41 65.21
N ALA A 15 -35.73 -18.17 64.53
CA ALA A 15 -35.39 -19.54 64.90
C ALA A 15 -33.97 -19.85 64.48
N ALA A 16 -33.29 -20.53 65.39
CA ALA A 16 -31.86 -20.69 65.52
C ALA A 16 -31.22 -21.59 64.48
N ALA A 17 -29.88 -21.40 64.35
CA ALA A 17 -28.93 -22.08 63.53
C ALA A 17 -28.81 -23.61 63.82
N VAL A 18 -28.59 -24.36 62.74
CA VAL A 18 -27.84 -25.61 62.79
C VAL A 18 -26.86 -25.55 61.63
N ALA A 19 -25.56 -25.54 61.96
CA ALA A 19 -24.46 -25.64 61.03
C ALA A 19 -24.33 -27.09 60.59
N ALA A 20 -24.53 -27.34 59.29
CA ALA A 20 -24.12 -28.57 58.62
C ALA A 20 -23.03 -28.22 57.59
N ALA A 21 -21.79 -28.59 57.89
CA ALA A 21 -20.67 -28.49 56.94
C ALA A 21 -20.86 -29.55 55.87
N GLY A 22 -21.40 -29.14 54.70
CA GLY A 22 -21.43 -29.95 53.50
C GLY A 22 -20.27 -29.52 52.59
N ALA A 23 -19.28 -30.38 52.39
CA ALA A 23 -18.24 -30.17 51.40
C ALA A 23 -18.85 -30.24 50.01
N LEU A 24 -19.02 -29.07 49.33
CA LEU A 24 -19.29 -29.02 47.89
C LEU A 24 -18.01 -29.39 47.16
N ALA A 25 -17.91 -30.61 46.66
CA ALA A 25 -16.97 -30.95 45.58
C ALA A 25 -17.42 -30.23 44.33
N VAL A 26 -16.78 -29.10 43.99
CA VAL A 26 -16.93 -28.43 42.66
C VAL A 26 -16.24 -29.34 41.64
N GLY A 27 -17.02 -30.19 41.00
CA GLY A 27 -16.58 -30.89 39.79
C GLY A 27 -16.33 -29.87 38.69
N ILE A 28 -15.05 -29.65 38.39
CA ILE A 28 -14.63 -28.92 37.19
C ILE A 28 -15.06 -29.80 36.02
N VAL A 29 -16.22 -29.49 35.43
CA VAL A 29 -16.59 -29.99 34.10
C VAL A 29 -15.70 -29.26 33.12
N SER A 30 -14.61 -29.89 32.69
CA SER A 30 -13.84 -29.46 31.53
C SER A 30 -14.75 -29.56 30.31
N ILE A 31 -15.34 -28.46 29.91
CA ILE A 31 -15.94 -28.33 28.59
C ILE A 31 -14.77 -28.46 27.60
N PRO A 32 -14.74 -29.49 26.72
CA PRO A 32 -13.74 -29.51 25.68
C PRO A 32 -13.90 -28.22 24.89
N ALA A 33 -12.83 -27.42 24.79
CA ALA A 33 -12.79 -26.30 23.86
C ALA A 33 -13.14 -26.88 22.50
N ALA A 34 -14.15 -26.33 21.85
CA ALA A 34 -14.43 -26.64 20.45
C ALA A 34 -13.10 -26.50 19.70
N PRO A 35 -12.75 -27.43 18.80
CA PRO A 35 -11.56 -27.27 18.00
C PRO A 35 -11.66 -25.90 17.33
N ALA A 36 -10.68 -25.04 17.55
CA ALA A 36 -10.53 -23.84 16.74
C ALA A 36 -10.57 -24.36 15.29
N HIS A 37 -11.55 -23.92 14.51
CA HIS A 37 -11.51 -24.18 13.09
C HIS A 37 -10.14 -23.74 12.62
N ALA A 38 -9.35 -24.65 12.05
CA ALA A 38 -8.17 -24.28 11.32
C ALA A 38 -8.67 -23.31 10.24
N ALA A 39 -8.22 -22.08 10.26
CA ALA A 39 -8.57 -21.11 9.23
C ALA A 39 -8.27 -21.78 7.89
N ASP A 40 -9.22 -21.76 6.96
CA ASP A 40 -9.05 -22.37 5.64
C ASP A 40 -7.78 -21.78 5.00
N THR A 41 -6.82 -22.64 4.68
CA THR A 41 -5.54 -22.20 4.16
C THR A 41 -5.68 -21.80 2.71
N ILE A 42 -5.42 -20.55 2.39
CA ILE A 42 -5.36 -20.07 1.01
C ILE A 42 -4.04 -20.51 0.37
N THR A 43 -4.12 -21.14 -0.79
CA THR A 43 -2.99 -21.70 -1.52
C THR A 43 -2.79 -21.02 -2.88
N ALA A 44 -1.69 -21.31 -3.55
CA ALA A 44 -1.42 -20.84 -4.91
C ALA A 44 -2.48 -21.24 -5.93
N THR A 45 -3.19 -22.36 -5.70
CA THR A 45 -4.29 -22.82 -6.58
C THR A 45 -5.57 -22.00 -6.43
N ASP A 46 -5.72 -21.29 -5.32
CA ASP A 46 -6.84 -20.39 -5.07
C ASP A 46 -6.62 -18.98 -5.67
N GLN A 47 -5.43 -18.75 -6.26
CA GLN A 47 -4.99 -17.49 -6.81
C GLN A 47 -4.73 -17.60 -8.32
N ALA A 48 -5.74 -17.24 -9.11
CA ALA A 48 -5.69 -17.41 -10.56
C ALA A 48 -4.47 -16.76 -11.24
N TYR A 49 -4.03 -15.59 -10.73
CA TYR A 49 -2.86 -14.88 -11.27
C TYR A 49 -1.56 -15.67 -11.12
N PHE A 50 -1.44 -16.52 -10.08
CA PHE A 50 -0.20 -17.23 -9.79
C PHE A 50 0.19 -18.18 -10.94
N GLY A 51 -0.76 -18.99 -11.38
CA GLY A 51 -0.57 -19.85 -12.53
C GLY A 51 -0.53 -19.11 -13.85
N TYR A 52 -1.38 -18.08 -14.02
CA TYR A 52 -1.46 -17.27 -15.23
C TYR A 52 -0.08 -16.63 -15.57
N TYR A 53 0.58 -16.05 -14.58
CA TYR A 53 1.91 -15.43 -14.76
C TYR A 53 3.10 -16.41 -14.65
N GLY A 54 2.83 -17.68 -14.36
CA GLY A 54 3.88 -18.70 -14.20
C GLY A 54 4.89 -18.35 -13.10
N LEU A 55 4.38 -17.86 -11.96
CA LEU A 55 5.21 -17.42 -10.84
C LEU A 55 5.99 -18.56 -10.18
N ASP A 56 5.48 -19.78 -10.26
CA ASP A 56 6.20 -21.02 -9.90
C ASP A 56 7.54 -21.15 -10.66
N ARG A 57 7.51 -20.87 -11.96
CA ARG A 57 8.71 -20.93 -12.82
C ARG A 57 9.71 -19.83 -12.49
N ALA A 58 9.22 -18.63 -12.17
CA ALA A 58 10.07 -17.54 -11.71
C ALA A 58 10.76 -17.89 -10.39
N ARG A 59 10.00 -18.44 -9.44
CA ARG A 59 10.51 -18.91 -8.14
C ARG A 59 11.53 -20.05 -8.29
N ALA A 60 11.27 -21.02 -9.17
CA ALA A 60 12.21 -22.11 -9.46
C ALA A 60 13.56 -21.61 -9.98
N LYS A 61 13.58 -20.45 -10.66
CA LYS A 61 14.81 -19.75 -11.08
C LYS A 61 15.43 -18.87 -9.98
N GLY A 62 14.84 -18.81 -8.79
CA GLY A 62 15.33 -18.03 -7.65
C GLY A 62 14.84 -16.56 -7.64
N TYR A 63 13.93 -16.17 -8.52
CA TYR A 63 13.35 -14.84 -8.54
C TYR A 63 12.24 -14.75 -7.50
N THR A 64 12.53 -14.09 -6.39
CA THR A 64 11.66 -14.00 -5.19
C THR A 64 11.57 -12.60 -4.61
N GLY A 65 12.20 -11.61 -5.25
CA GLY A 65 12.30 -10.24 -4.76
C GLY A 65 13.35 -10.03 -3.66
N LYS A 66 14.21 -11.04 -3.40
CA LYS A 66 15.24 -10.96 -2.33
C LYS A 66 16.15 -9.74 -2.53
N GLY A 67 16.34 -8.96 -1.46
CA GLY A 67 17.18 -7.78 -1.45
C GLY A 67 16.46 -6.50 -1.91
N VAL A 68 15.18 -6.59 -2.25
CA VAL A 68 14.37 -5.43 -2.63
C VAL A 68 13.48 -5.01 -1.46
N THR A 69 13.37 -3.72 -1.22
CA THR A 69 12.46 -3.12 -0.24
C THR A 69 11.26 -2.53 -0.96
N ILE A 70 10.07 -3.02 -0.63
CA ILE A 70 8.80 -2.46 -1.08
C ILE A 70 8.15 -1.75 0.10
N ALA A 71 7.62 -0.54 -0.11
CA ALA A 71 6.62 0.02 0.78
C ALA A 71 5.23 -0.21 0.20
N MET A 72 4.30 -0.57 1.06
CA MET A 72 2.88 -0.64 0.76
C MET A 72 2.17 0.40 1.62
N ILE A 73 1.39 1.28 1.00
CA ILE A 73 0.57 2.26 1.70
C ILE A 73 -0.89 1.84 1.51
N ASP A 74 -1.52 1.37 2.59
CA ASP A 74 -2.86 0.80 2.58
C ASP A 74 -3.51 0.90 3.98
N GLY A 75 -4.61 0.22 4.21
CA GLY A 75 -5.16 0.00 5.54
C GLY A 75 -4.17 -0.76 6.45
N LYS A 76 -4.56 -0.94 7.69
CA LYS A 76 -3.79 -1.75 8.63
C LYS A 76 -3.63 -3.18 8.11
N VAL A 77 -2.45 -3.78 8.33
CA VAL A 77 -2.17 -5.17 7.97
C VAL A 77 -2.20 -6.04 9.23
N ASP A 78 -3.03 -7.08 9.22
CA ASP A 78 -2.99 -8.14 10.22
C ASP A 78 -1.94 -9.19 9.80
N THR A 79 -0.79 -9.16 10.47
CA THR A 79 0.30 -10.11 10.22
C THR A 79 0.09 -11.48 10.85
N SER A 80 -1.01 -11.69 11.58
CA SER A 80 -1.32 -12.96 12.22
C SER A 80 -2.02 -13.96 11.29
N VAL A 81 -2.49 -13.51 10.12
CA VAL A 81 -3.10 -14.42 9.14
C VAL A 81 -2.10 -15.46 8.63
N PRO A 82 -2.56 -16.68 8.35
CA PRO A 82 -1.67 -17.78 7.94
C PRO A 82 -0.81 -17.45 6.72
N GLU A 83 -1.34 -16.71 5.75
CA GLU A 83 -0.68 -16.35 4.48
C GLU A 83 0.55 -15.47 4.66
N LEU A 84 0.59 -14.71 5.74
CA LEU A 84 1.72 -13.82 6.06
C LEU A 84 2.73 -14.46 7.02
N ALA A 85 2.52 -15.72 7.41
CA ALA A 85 3.44 -16.43 8.30
C ALA A 85 4.85 -16.49 7.70
N GLY A 86 5.84 -16.00 8.44
CA GLY A 86 7.25 -15.98 8.03
C GLY A 86 7.62 -14.97 6.95
N ALA A 87 6.69 -14.12 6.53
CA ALA A 87 6.99 -12.99 5.64
C ALA A 87 7.81 -11.91 6.37
N ASN A 88 8.68 -11.23 5.64
CA ASN A 88 9.49 -10.15 6.20
C ASN A 88 8.72 -8.82 6.10
N ILE A 89 7.84 -8.58 7.08
CA ILE A 89 6.97 -7.40 7.13
C ILE A 89 7.34 -6.53 8.33
N THR A 90 7.51 -5.24 8.09
CA THR A 90 7.60 -4.22 9.13
C THR A 90 6.37 -3.33 9.03
N VAL A 91 5.48 -3.45 10.01
CA VAL A 91 4.30 -2.59 10.10
C VAL A 91 4.72 -1.19 10.57
N LYS A 92 4.28 -0.16 9.85
CA LYS A 92 4.56 1.24 10.10
C LYS A 92 3.26 1.98 10.43
N ILE A 93 3.13 2.43 11.66
CA ILE A 93 1.97 3.16 12.17
C ILE A 93 2.42 4.59 12.47
N PRO A 94 2.19 5.56 11.57
CA PRO A 94 2.72 6.92 11.72
C PRO A 94 2.03 7.72 12.82
N CYS A 95 0.78 7.37 13.12
CA CYS A 95 -0.06 7.98 14.16
C CYS A 95 -1.24 7.05 14.47
N THR A 96 -2.08 7.41 15.43
CA THR A 96 -3.24 6.59 15.81
C THR A 96 -4.35 6.69 14.75
N ILE A 97 -4.55 5.62 14.00
CA ILE A 97 -5.61 5.52 12.97
C ILE A 97 -6.54 4.38 13.34
N THR A 98 -7.84 4.68 13.43
CA THR A 98 -8.87 3.65 13.50
C THR A 98 -9.15 3.16 12.10
N THR A 99 -9.00 1.87 11.87
CA THR A 99 -9.24 1.21 10.56
C THR A 99 -10.45 0.30 10.68
N SER A 100 -11.35 0.37 9.71
CA SER A 100 -12.49 -0.55 9.63
C SER A 100 -12.03 -1.97 9.27
N PRO A 101 -12.74 -3.02 9.71
CA PRO A 101 -12.36 -4.41 9.38
C PRO A 101 -12.23 -4.65 7.87
N SER A 102 -13.07 -4.03 7.05
CA SER A 102 -12.99 -4.18 5.59
C SER A 102 -11.72 -3.59 4.99
N VAL A 103 -11.27 -2.44 5.52
CA VAL A 103 -10.01 -1.81 5.09
C VAL A 103 -8.80 -2.59 5.62
N GLU A 104 -8.90 -3.17 6.82
CA GLU A 104 -7.87 -4.06 7.36
C GLU A 104 -7.77 -5.37 6.55
N SER A 105 -8.92 -5.98 6.16
CA SER A 105 -8.95 -7.13 5.26
C SER A 105 -8.34 -6.82 3.90
N HIS A 106 -8.63 -5.62 3.34
CA HIS A 106 -8.05 -5.17 2.08
C HIS A 106 -6.53 -5.04 2.17
N GLY A 107 -6.00 -4.30 3.15
CA GLY A 107 -4.56 -4.14 3.34
C GLY A 107 -3.84 -5.48 3.58
N THR A 108 -4.45 -6.38 4.35
CA THR A 108 -3.93 -7.73 4.60
C THR A 108 -3.91 -8.57 3.31
N GLY A 109 -4.98 -8.49 2.50
CA GLY A 109 -5.06 -9.16 1.19
C GLY A 109 -4.01 -8.64 0.21
N VAL A 110 -3.81 -7.32 0.12
CA VAL A 110 -2.77 -6.70 -0.71
C VAL A 110 -1.37 -7.15 -0.27
N ALA A 111 -1.10 -7.18 1.04
CA ALA A 111 0.16 -7.67 1.58
C ALA A 111 0.39 -9.15 1.23
N SER A 112 -0.64 -9.99 1.29
CA SER A 112 -0.52 -11.41 0.97
C SER A 112 -0.21 -11.66 -0.51
N ILE A 113 -0.79 -10.87 -1.43
CA ILE A 113 -0.44 -10.91 -2.86
C ILE A 113 1.04 -10.55 -3.08
N LEU A 114 1.59 -9.64 -2.30
CA LEU A 114 3.00 -9.28 -2.39
C LEU A 114 3.91 -10.37 -1.82
N VAL A 115 3.65 -10.83 -0.59
CA VAL A 115 4.67 -11.52 0.21
C VAL A 115 4.26 -12.88 0.78
N SER A 116 3.06 -13.40 0.51
CA SER A 116 2.71 -14.76 0.93
C SER A 116 3.79 -15.77 0.50
N ALA A 117 4.19 -16.64 1.41
CA ALA A 117 5.18 -17.67 1.12
C ALA A 117 4.70 -18.62 -0.01
N ASP A 118 3.40 -18.90 -0.06
CA ASP A 118 2.84 -19.84 -1.03
C ASP A 118 2.55 -19.16 -2.37
N TYR A 119 1.88 -18.02 -2.37
CA TYR A 119 1.41 -17.39 -3.60
C TYR A 119 1.84 -15.93 -3.80
N GLY A 120 2.53 -15.29 -2.87
CA GLY A 120 3.00 -13.91 -3.02
C GLY A 120 3.90 -13.75 -4.25
N VAL A 121 3.76 -12.66 -4.99
CA VAL A 121 4.53 -12.44 -6.23
C VAL A 121 6.02 -12.33 -5.90
N ALA A 122 6.37 -11.65 -4.81
CA ALA A 122 7.75 -11.40 -4.39
C ALA A 122 7.97 -11.78 -2.90
N PRO A 123 7.92 -13.08 -2.56
CA PRO A 123 7.82 -13.56 -1.16
C PRO A 123 9.05 -13.31 -0.30
N LYS A 124 10.14 -12.76 -0.85
CA LYS A 124 11.39 -12.50 -0.11
C LYS A 124 11.81 -11.03 -0.12
N VAL A 125 10.91 -10.12 -0.49
CA VAL A 125 11.14 -8.69 -0.32
C VAL A 125 11.10 -8.31 1.17
N SER A 126 11.67 -7.17 1.52
CA SER A 126 11.38 -6.48 2.76
C SER A 126 10.15 -5.60 2.54
N LEU A 127 9.02 -5.91 3.18
CA LEU A 127 7.79 -5.15 3.06
C LEU A 127 7.65 -4.17 4.23
N LEU A 128 7.59 -2.88 3.92
CA LEU A 128 7.24 -1.81 4.84
C LEU A 128 5.74 -1.53 4.67
N ALA A 129 4.90 -2.00 5.59
CA ALA A 129 3.44 -1.84 5.52
C ALA A 129 3.01 -0.59 6.28
N TYR A 130 2.79 0.51 5.57
CA TYR A 130 2.33 1.77 6.13
C TYR A 130 0.82 1.79 6.26
N GLN A 131 0.34 1.99 7.47
CA GLN A 131 -1.07 2.25 7.72
C GLN A 131 -1.40 3.70 7.35
N GLY A 132 -2.24 3.86 6.32
CA GLY A 132 -2.81 5.14 5.91
C GLY A 132 -4.30 5.22 6.25
N ARG A 133 -4.87 6.40 6.07
CA ARG A 133 -6.31 6.62 6.15
C ARG A 133 -6.91 6.54 4.75
N PHE A 134 -7.61 5.47 4.46
CA PHE A 134 -8.29 5.26 3.19
C PHE A 134 -9.80 5.35 3.36
N GLY A 135 -10.29 6.53 3.55
CA GLY A 135 -11.58 7.11 3.23
C GLY A 135 -12.88 6.29 3.29
N GLY A 136 -12.94 5.19 4.01
CA GLY A 136 -14.21 4.53 4.32
C GLY A 136 -14.94 5.22 5.49
N ASN A 137 -16.26 5.03 5.61
CA ASN A 137 -17.10 5.58 6.69
C ASN A 137 -16.72 5.04 8.09
N GLY A 138 -15.46 4.98 8.45
CA GLY A 138 -15.00 4.46 9.74
C GLY A 138 -13.54 4.77 10.03
N ASP A 139 -12.76 5.06 9.03
CA ASP A 139 -11.33 5.33 9.21
C ASP A 139 -11.11 6.77 9.70
N ARG A 140 -10.47 6.91 10.85
CA ARG A 140 -10.22 8.21 11.46
C ARG A 140 -8.81 8.28 12.03
N GLY A 141 -8.09 9.34 11.68
CA GLY A 141 -6.87 9.73 12.38
C GLY A 141 -7.23 10.45 13.69
N ALA A 142 -6.49 10.17 14.75
CA ALA A 142 -6.53 10.92 15.98
C ALA A 142 -5.72 12.23 15.88
N SER A 143 -5.77 13.08 16.87
CA SER A 143 -5.07 14.36 16.86
C SER A 143 -3.54 14.25 16.80
N ASP A 144 -2.97 13.10 17.13
CA ASP A 144 -1.55 12.82 16.96
C ASP A 144 -1.12 12.62 15.48
N CYS A 145 -2.12 12.52 14.58
CA CYS A 145 -1.90 12.57 13.14
C CYS A 145 -1.72 13.99 12.61
N ASP A 146 -2.27 14.97 13.28
CA ASP A 146 -2.21 16.36 12.84
C ASP A 146 -0.78 16.90 12.91
N GLN A 147 -0.42 17.70 11.91
CA GLN A 147 0.85 18.41 11.86
C GLN A 147 0.65 19.91 11.66
N PRO A 148 1.51 20.76 12.23
CA PRO A 148 1.55 22.16 11.84
C PRO A 148 1.77 22.26 10.32
N GLY A 149 1.00 23.12 9.64
CA GLY A 149 1.05 23.23 8.18
C GLY A 149 -0.02 22.41 7.44
N GLY A 150 -0.83 21.59 8.16
CA GLY A 150 -2.06 20.98 7.62
C GLY A 150 -1.88 19.64 6.90
N VAL A 151 -0.65 19.15 6.71
CA VAL A 151 -0.41 17.83 6.09
C VAL A 151 -0.22 16.80 7.19
N GLY A 152 -1.26 16.00 7.45
CA GLY A 152 -1.25 14.97 8.50
C GLY A 152 -0.28 13.83 8.22
N LYS A 153 0.17 13.15 9.27
CA LYS A 153 1.04 11.96 9.17
C LYS A 153 0.36 10.77 8.50
N ASP A 154 -0.97 10.77 8.43
CA ASP A 154 -1.80 9.78 7.76
C ASP A 154 -2.11 10.13 6.29
N SER A 155 -1.58 11.26 5.82
CA SER A 155 -1.76 11.73 4.45
C SER A 155 -0.82 11.02 3.47
N GLN A 156 -1.25 10.92 2.23
CA GLN A 156 -0.48 10.27 1.18
C GLN A 156 0.90 10.92 0.96
N PRO A 157 1.07 12.27 0.90
CA PRO A 157 2.39 12.87 0.74
C PRO A 157 3.33 12.53 1.90
N TRP A 158 2.84 12.54 3.14
CA TRP A 158 3.65 12.20 4.31
C TRP A 158 4.10 10.73 4.27
N LEU A 159 3.19 9.81 3.96
CA LEU A 159 3.46 8.38 3.93
C LEU A 159 4.43 8.00 2.80
N LEU A 160 4.28 8.59 1.61
CA LEU A 160 5.20 8.40 0.50
C LEU A 160 6.62 8.86 0.85
N ASN A 161 6.74 10.03 1.47
CA ASN A 161 8.04 10.53 1.92
C ASN A 161 8.63 9.66 3.05
N SER A 162 7.80 9.19 3.99
CA SER A 162 8.23 8.25 5.02
C SER A 162 8.76 6.95 4.42
N ALA A 163 8.07 6.42 3.41
CA ALA A 163 8.49 5.22 2.71
C ALA A 163 9.85 5.39 2.02
N MET A 164 10.08 6.53 1.37
CA MET A 164 11.38 6.86 0.76
C MET A 164 12.45 7.10 1.81
N ASN A 165 12.12 7.73 2.94
CA ASN A 165 13.04 7.91 4.08
C ASN A 165 13.51 6.56 4.65
N ASP A 166 12.64 5.56 4.63
CA ASP A 166 12.94 4.21 5.11
C ASP A 166 13.56 3.30 4.02
N GLY A 167 13.91 3.85 2.87
CA GLY A 167 14.65 3.17 1.81
C GLY A 167 13.81 2.30 0.89
N ALA A 168 12.52 2.57 0.74
CA ALA A 168 11.70 1.89 -0.26
C ALA A 168 12.22 2.16 -1.67
N GLN A 169 12.30 1.12 -2.47
CA GLN A 169 12.72 1.16 -3.87
C GLN A 169 11.51 1.14 -4.82
N ILE A 170 10.42 0.55 -4.37
CA ILE A 170 9.13 0.52 -5.06
C ILE A 170 8.06 0.79 -4.02
N ILE A 171 7.07 1.62 -4.36
CA ILE A 171 5.95 1.94 -3.46
C ILE A 171 4.64 1.53 -4.14
N ASN A 172 3.90 0.67 -3.45
CA ASN A 172 2.58 0.19 -3.85
C ASN A 172 1.49 1.04 -3.20
N LEU A 173 0.64 1.64 -4.01
CA LEU A 173 -0.59 2.30 -3.57
C LEU A 173 -1.80 1.61 -4.19
N SER A 174 -2.46 0.77 -3.40
CA SER A 174 -3.68 0.05 -3.83
C SER A 174 -4.95 0.84 -3.58
N ALA A 175 -4.88 2.16 -3.70
CA ALA A 175 -6.00 3.07 -3.55
C ALA A 175 -5.94 4.18 -4.57
N SER A 176 -7.10 4.59 -5.08
CA SER A 176 -7.23 5.84 -5.82
C SER A 176 -7.59 6.94 -4.83
N THR A 177 -6.80 7.99 -4.77
CA THR A 177 -7.12 9.15 -3.95
C THR A 177 -7.28 10.36 -4.86
N PRO A 178 -8.47 10.94 -4.91
CA PRO A 178 -8.70 12.16 -5.67
C PRO A 178 -8.17 13.35 -4.86
N ASN A 179 -6.94 13.78 -5.07
CA ASN A 179 -6.49 15.05 -4.50
C ASN A 179 -5.23 15.54 -5.22
N GLU A 180 -5.34 16.72 -5.79
CA GLU A 180 -4.20 17.48 -6.30
C GLU A 180 -3.61 18.30 -5.15
N TYR A 181 -2.76 17.70 -4.35
CA TYR A 181 -1.99 18.45 -3.36
C TYR A 181 -0.65 18.89 -3.96
N LYS A 182 -0.27 20.13 -3.72
CA LYS A 182 1.04 20.67 -4.07
C LYS A 182 2.18 19.78 -3.53
N GLU A 183 1.99 19.29 -2.32
CA GLU A 183 2.94 18.39 -1.65
C GLU A 183 3.07 17.05 -2.39
N LEU A 184 1.99 16.55 -2.99
CA LEU A 184 2.05 15.30 -3.76
C LEU A 184 2.89 15.43 -5.02
N LYS A 185 2.89 16.61 -5.66
CA LYS A 185 3.77 16.91 -6.79
C LYS A 185 5.24 16.74 -6.42
N TRP A 186 5.66 17.37 -5.33
CA TRP A 186 7.06 17.34 -4.92
C TRP A 186 7.50 15.97 -4.39
N VAL A 187 6.60 15.23 -3.74
CA VAL A 187 6.85 13.84 -3.38
C VAL A 187 7.04 12.96 -4.61
N THR A 188 6.23 13.18 -5.66
CA THR A 188 6.39 12.45 -6.93
C THR A 188 7.68 12.84 -7.64
N ALA A 189 8.02 14.13 -7.66
CA ALA A 189 9.32 14.61 -8.19
C ALA A 189 10.49 13.98 -7.45
N ARG A 190 10.41 13.86 -6.12
CA ARG A 190 11.39 13.15 -5.29
C ARG A 190 11.52 11.70 -5.71
N ALA A 191 10.41 10.99 -5.83
CA ALA A 191 10.43 9.57 -6.21
C ALA A 191 11.16 9.35 -7.55
N ILE A 192 10.86 10.19 -8.55
CA ILE A 192 11.51 10.14 -9.86
C ILE A 192 13.01 10.43 -9.73
N ALA A 193 13.37 11.53 -9.06
CA ALA A 193 14.75 11.95 -8.90
C ALA A 193 15.59 10.94 -8.09
N GLN A 194 14.99 10.24 -7.14
CA GLN A 194 15.65 9.22 -6.30
C GLN A 194 15.49 7.80 -6.84
N GLN A 195 14.97 7.64 -8.06
CA GLN A 195 14.82 6.34 -8.70
C GLN A 195 13.91 5.38 -7.90
N VAL A 196 12.85 5.89 -7.27
CA VAL A 196 11.82 5.10 -6.59
C VAL A 196 10.62 4.95 -7.51
N ILE A 197 10.17 3.72 -7.75
CA ILE A 197 9.03 3.45 -8.63
C ILE A 197 7.73 3.55 -7.82
N LEU A 198 6.82 4.42 -8.24
CA LEU A 198 5.48 4.51 -7.70
C LEU A 198 4.52 3.69 -8.57
N VAL A 199 3.76 2.79 -7.94
CA VAL A 199 2.75 1.94 -8.60
C VAL A 199 1.39 2.21 -7.97
N ASN A 200 0.41 2.64 -8.76
CA ASN A 200 -0.89 3.07 -8.26
C ASN A 200 -2.05 2.44 -9.03
N ALA A 201 -3.11 2.08 -8.30
CA ALA A 201 -4.33 1.56 -8.87
C ALA A 201 -5.07 2.62 -9.71
N ALA A 202 -5.64 2.21 -10.85
CA ALA A 202 -6.37 3.12 -11.73
C ALA A 202 -7.79 3.47 -11.22
N GLY A 203 -8.33 2.70 -10.26
CA GLY A 203 -9.69 2.90 -9.73
C GLY A 203 -10.69 1.82 -10.18
N ASN A 204 -11.85 1.77 -9.51
CA ASN A 204 -12.85 0.72 -9.70
C ASN A 204 -14.24 1.24 -10.07
N ASP A 205 -14.35 2.47 -10.55
CA ASP A 205 -15.61 3.16 -10.79
C ASP A 205 -16.08 3.05 -12.25
N SER A 206 -15.34 2.32 -13.10
CA SER A 206 -15.61 2.20 -14.54
C SER A 206 -15.68 3.56 -15.24
N THR A 207 -14.87 4.50 -14.80
CA THR A 207 -14.82 5.85 -15.30
C THR A 207 -13.45 6.21 -15.91
N ASN A 208 -13.41 7.29 -16.64
CA ASN A 208 -12.16 7.90 -17.04
C ASN A 208 -11.64 8.77 -15.89
N ASP A 209 -10.71 8.23 -15.10
CA ASP A 209 -10.18 8.89 -13.91
C ASP A 209 -9.01 9.86 -14.22
N ASP A 210 -8.98 10.43 -15.44
CA ASP A 210 -7.84 11.23 -15.87
C ASP A 210 -7.56 12.46 -14.98
N ASP A 211 -8.54 12.93 -14.21
CA ASP A 211 -8.40 14.22 -13.54
C ASP A 211 -8.01 14.16 -12.04
N THR A 212 -8.09 12.98 -11.40
CA THR A 212 -8.03 12.94 -9.93
C THR A 212 -7.13 11.86 -9.32
N SER A 213 -6.64 10.90 -10.11
CA SER A 213 -5.85 9.78 -9.58
C SER A 213 -4.35 10.03 -9.67
N LEU A 214 -3.58 9.59 -8.65
CA LEU A 214 -2.12 9.59 -8.71
C LEU A 214 -1.60 8.76 -9.91
N SER A 215 -2.35 7.76 -10.36
CA SER A 215 -2.01 6.97 -11.53
C SER A 215 -1.79 7.81 -12.79
N LYS A 216 -2.44 8.99 -12.89
CA LYS A 216 -2.29 9.94 -14.00
C LYS A 216 -0.94 10.66 -14.01
N TRP A 217 -0.32 10.82 -12.84
CA TRP A 217 0.85 11.67 -12.69
C TRP A 217 2.07 11.15 -13.46
N SER A 218 2.90 12.07 -13.94
CA SER A 218 4.17 11.74 -14.59
C SER A 218 5.04 10.86 -13.69
N GLY A 219 5.70 9.87 -14.29
CA GLY A 219 6.57 8.95 -13.57
C GLY A 219 5.86 7.86 -12.74
N VAL A 220 4.53 7.89 -12.60
CA VAL A 220 3.77 6.90 -11.84
C VAL A 220 3.25 5.79 -12.74
N VAL A 221 3.37 4.54 -12.30
CA VAL A 221 2.81 3.37 -13.00
C VAL A 221 1.34 3.21 -12.61
N GLY A 222 0.44 3.64 -13.49
CA GLY A 222 -1.00 3.39 -13.33
C GLY A 222 -1.37 1.96 -13.77
N VAL A 223 -2.10 1.24 -12.92
CA VAL A 223 -2.43 -0.17 -13.14
C VAL A 223 -3.93 -0.37 -13.27
N SER A 224 -4.38 -0.87 -14.41
CA SER A 224 -5.75 -1.31 -14.65
C SER A 224 -5.94 -2.82 -14.42
N ALA A 225 -7.19 -3.29 -14.44
CA ALA A 225 -7.54 -4.68 -14.17
C ALA A 225 -8.03 -5.40 -15.43
N ILE A 226 -7.46 -6.59 -15.67
CA ILE A 226 -7.94 -7.57 -16.65
C ILE A 226 -8.35 -8.87 -15.94
N GLY A 227 -9.13 -9.70 -16.62
CA GLY A 227 -9.43 -11.08 -16.21
C GLY A 227 -8.41 -12.07 -16.74
N VAL A 228 -8.55 -13.33 -16.37
CA VAL A 228 -7.74 -14.45 -16.93
C VAL A 228 -8.04 -14.74 -18.41
N ASP A 229 -9.06 -14.12 -18.96
CA ASP A 229 -9.46 -14.13 -20.36
C ASP A 229 -8.88 -12.95 -21.16
N ASP A 230 -7.94 -12.21 -20.57
CA ASP A 230 -7.30 -11.01 -21.11
C ASP A 230 -8.23 -9.81 -21.36
N ASN A 231 -9.50 -9.92 -21.00
CA ASN A 231 -10.44 -8.83 -21.15
C ASN A 231 -10.36 -7.86 -19.97
N ARG A 232 -10.47 -6.54 -20.27
CA ARG A 232 -10.60 -5.53 -19.23
C ARG A 232 -11.80 -5.85 -18.33
N GLN A 233 -11.59 -5.78 -17.02
CA GLN A 233 -12.67 -5.93 -16.06
C GLN A 233 -13.60 -4.72 -16.09
N ASN A 234 -14.91 -4.96 -16.05
CA ASN A 234 -15.91 -3.91 -16.22
C ASN A 234 -15.82 -2.80 -15.17
N TYR A 235 -15.40 -3.14 -13.96
CA TYR A 235 -15.20 -2.16 -12.89
C TYR A 235 -13.94 -1.30 -13.07
N SER A 236 -12.93 -1.80 -13.81
CA SER A 236 -11.66 -1.09 -13.94
C SER A 236 -11.84 0.29 -14.55
N SER A 237 -11.43 1.32 -13.84
CA SER A 237 -11.27 2.65 -14.42
C SER A 237 -10.17 2.64 -15.47
N TRP A 238 -10.18 3.63 -16.34
CA TRP A 238 -9.35 3.71 -17.52
C TRP A 238 -8.97 5.16 -17.81
N GLY A 239 -8.05 5.40 -18.73
CA GLY A 239 -7.66 6.74 -19.11
C GLY A 239 -6.18 6.87 -19.40
N GLN A 240 -5.71 8.11 -19.49
CA GLN A 240 -4.34 8.44 -19.90
C GLN A 240 -3.30 8.10 -18.83
N GLY A 241 -3.74 7.87 -17.59
CA GLY A 241 -2.88 7.45 -16.48
C GLY A 241 -2.47 5.99 -16.53
N VAL A 242 -3.19 5.14 -17.28
CA VAL A 242 -2.92 3.71 -17.32
C VAL A 242 -1.62 3.40 -18.07
N VAL A 243 -0.70 2.70 -17.41
CA VAL A 243 0.59 2.28 -17.98
C VAL A 243 0.60 0.79 -18.33
N THR A 244 -0.01 -0.03 -17.50
CA THR A 244 -0.07 -1.48 -17.68
C THR A 244 -1.34 -2.04 -17.06
N ALA A 245 -1.67 -3.26 -17.40
CA ALA A 245 -2.75 -4.01 -16.80
C ALA A 245 -2.24 -5.28 -16.13
N SER A 246 -2.97 -5.78 -15.16
CA SER A 246 -2.73 -7.08 -14.55
C SER A 246 -4.05 -7.73 -14.16
N ILE A 247 -4.02 -9.05 -13.89
CA ILE A 247 -5.17 -9.76 -13.33
C ILE A 247 -5.66 -9.00 -12.10
N GLY A 248 -6.96 -8.66 -12.10
CA GLY A 248 -7.62 -7.89 -11.04
C GLY A 248 -8.57 -8.73 -10.17
N GLY A 249 -8.53 -10.04 -10.29
CA GLY A 249 -9.34 -10.95 -9.48
C GLY A 249 -10.10 -12.02 -10.30
N PRO A 250 -10.85 -12.90 -9.61
CA PRO A 250 -11.03 -12.89 -8.15
C PRO A 250 -9.76 -13.33 -7.40
N PHE A 251 -9.51 -12.71 -6.25
CA PHE A 251 -8.44 -13.07 -5.31
C PHE A 251 -9.06 -13.57 -4.02
N SER A 252 -8.54 -14.68 -3.49
CA SER A 252 -8.95 -15.21 -2.19
C SER A 252 -8.14 -14.54 -1.07
N PHE A 253 -8.81 -14.08 -0.02
CA PHE A 253 -8.20 -13.49 1.17
C PHE A 253 -9.11 -13.70 2.39
N HIS A 254 -8.60 -13.49 3.61
CA HIS A 254 -9.40 -13.55 4.82
C HIS A 254 -10.16 -12.24 5.04
N ASP A 255 -11.47 -12.36 5.20
CA ASP A 255 -12.28 -11.27 5.74
C ASP A 255 -12.12 -11.25 7.27
N LEU A 256 -11.46 -10.22 7.78
CA LEU A 256 -11.14 -10.10 9.21
C LEU A 256 -12.37 -9.79 10.06
N ALA A 257 -13.50 -9.41 9.46
CA ALA A 257 -14.75 -9.22 10.18
C ALA A 257 -15.45 -10.54 10.48
N SER A 258 -15.47 -11.48 9.52
CA SER A 258 -16.09 -12.79 9.67
C SER A 258 -15.11 -13.89 10.09
N GLY A 259 -13.82 -13.71 9.78
CA GLY A 259 -12.77 -14.72 9.94
C GLY A 259 -12.80 -15.79 8.84
N GLU A 260 -13.61 -15.61 7.80
CA GLU A 260 -13.77 -16.58 6.69
C GLU A 260 -12.93 -16.18 5.49
N VAL A 261 -12.58 -17.14 4.64
CA VAL A 261 -12.01 -16.87 3.32
C VAL A 261 -13.09 -16.33 2.40
N THR A 262 -12.81 -15.21 1.79
CA THR A 262 -13.69 -14.55 0.80
C THR A 262 -12.93 -14.25 -0.49
N GLN A 263 -13.63 -13.74 -1.47
CA GLN A 263 -13.04 -13.32 -2.74
C GLN A 263 -13.35 -11.87 -3.03
N GLY A 264 -12.35 -11.17 -3.58
CA GLY A 264 -12.50 -9.80 -4.03
C GLY A 264 -11.82 -9.58 -5.37
N SER A 265 -12.19 -8.48 -6.00
CA SER A 265 -11.63 -8.03 -7.27
C SER A 265 -11.47 -6.53 -7.25
N GLY A 266 -10.44 -6.03 -7.95
CA GLY A 266 -10.18 -4.61 -8.02
C GLY A 266 -8.80 -4.30 -8.63
N THR A 267 -8.65 -3.10 -9.15
CA THR A 267 -7.34 -2.58 -9.57
C THR A 267 -6.38 -2.50 -8.39
N SER A 268 -6.91 -2.40 -7.16
CA SER A 268 -6.14 -2.47 -5.92
C SER A 268 -5.44 -3.81 -5.70
N PHE A 269 -5.97 -4.90 -6.29
CA PHE A 269 -5.33 -6.22 -6.28
C PHE A 269 -4.43 -6.44 -7.51
N SER A 270 -4.68 -5.76 -8.64
CA SER A 270 -3.79 -5.75 -9.80
C SER A 270 -2.45 -5.07 -9.48
N THR A 271 -2.51 -4.00 -8.70
CA THR A 271 -1.34 -3.15 -8.36
C THR A 271 -0.22 -3.92 -7.65
N PRO A 272 -0.46 -4.74 -6.60
CA PRO A 272 0.59 -5.53 -5.95
C PRO A 272 1.19 -6.61 -6.86
N VAL A 273 0.45 -7.11 -7.85
CA VAL A 273 1.01 -8.03 -8.85
C VAL A 273 2.10 -7.32 -9.66
N VAL A 274 1.78 -6.13 -10.21
CA VAL A 274 2.75 -5.31 -10.96
C VAL A 274 3.94 -4.92 -10.09
N THR A 275 3.67 -4.46 -8.87
CA THR A 275 4.71 -4.10 -7.88
C THR A 275 5.65 -5.27 -7.59
N GLY A 276 5.09 -6.45 -7.37
CA GLY A 276 5.86 -7.65 -7.12
C GLY A 276 6.74 -8.06 -8.32
N VAL A 277 6.19 -8.00 -9.54
CA VAL A 277 6.96 -8.31 -10.76
C VAL A 277 8.11 -7.31 -10.96
N LEU A 278 7.89 -6.02 -10.70
CA LEU A 278 8.96 -5.02 -10.74
C LEU A 278 10.04 -5.31 -9.68
N ALA A 279 9.67 -5.84 -8.51
CA ALA A 279 10.65 -6.28 -7.51
C ALA A 279 11.43 -7.52 -7.97
N LEU A 280 10.80 -8.47 -8.65
CA LEU A 280 11.51 -9.59 -9.28
C LEU A 280 12.51 -9.07 -10.34
N ALA A 281 12.10 -8.09 -11.15
CA ALA A 281 12.96 -7.46 -12.14
C ALA A 281 14.17 -6.77 -11.49
N LYS A 282 13.94 -6.03 -10.41
CA LYS A 282 15.01 -5.34 -9.68
C LYS A 282 15.98 -6.31 -9.02
N GLN A 283 15.52 -7.46 -8.52
CA GLN A 283 16.40 -8.54 -8.06
C GLN A 283 17.20 -9.14 -9.21
N ARG A 284 16.56 -9.36 -10.37
CA ARG A 284 17.19 -9.98 -11.54
C ARG A 284 18.24 -9.08 -12.18
N TRP A 285 17.98 -7.76 -12.17
CA TRP A 285 18.78 -6.74 -12.83
C TRP A 285 19.19 -5.66 -11.82
N PRO A 286 20.08 -5.98 -10.85
CA PRO A 286 20.37 -5.08 -9.73
C PRO A 286 21.04 -3.77 -10.17
N GLU A 287 21.74 -3.77 -11.31
CA GLU A 287 22.42 -2.59 -11.85
C GLU A 287 21.49 -1.71 -12.72
N ALA A 288 20.30 -2.21 -13.06
CA ALA A 288 19.35 -1.43 -13.84
C ALA A 288 18.78 -0.28 -13.02
N THR A 289 18.72 0.90 -13.64
CA THR A 289 18.04 2.05 -13.08
C THR A 289 16.51 1.81 -13.05
N SER A 290 15.80 2.56 -12.24
CA SER A 290 14.34 2.50 -12.25
C SER A 290 13.76 2.92 -13.61
N ASN A 291 14.40 3.87 -14.29
CA ASN A 291 14.01 4.27 -15.65
C ASN A 291 14.11 3.09 -16.63
N GLN A 292 15.22 2.36 -16.57
CA GLN A 292 15.40 1.17 -17.42
C GLN A 292 14.40 0.05 -17.11
N LEU A 293 14.02 -0.13 -15.83
CA LEU A 293 12.95 -1.06 -15.46
C LEU A 293 11.57 -0.59 -15.95
N LEU A 294 11.31 0.71 -15.95
CA LEU A 294 10.10 1.28 -16.53
C LEU A 294 10.10 1.16 -18.07
N GLN A 295 11.23 1.39 -18.72
CA GLN A 295 11.38 1.11 -20.16
C GLN A 295 11.06 -0.36 -20.46
N LEU A 296 11.60 -1.27 -19.65
CA LEU A 296 11.35 -2.70 -19.78
C LEU A 296 9.84 -3.01 -19.66
N LEU A 297 9.16 -2.44 -18.64
CA LEU A 297 7.73 -2.59 -18.44
C LEU A 297 6.93 -2.17 -19.68
N VAL A 298 7.20 -0.98 -20.24
CA VAL A 298 6.44 -0.46 -21.38
C VAL A 298 6.77 -1.14 -22.71
N LYS A 299 7.96 -1.72 -22.84
CA LYS A 299 8.41 -2.40 -24.07
C LYS A 299 8.06 -3.88 -24.14
N THR A 300 7.77 -4.51 -22.99
CA THR A 300 7.43 -5.93 -22.91
C THR A 300 5.98 -6.21 -22.62
N GLY A 301 5.14 -5.18 -22.46
CA GLY A 301 3.71 -5.34 -22.23
C GLY A 301 3.02 -6.12 -23.35
N LEU A 302 2.12 -7.02 -22.95
CA LEU A 302 1.32 -7.81 -23.89
C LEU A 302 0.20 -6.96 -24.45
N ASN A 303 0.47 -6.29 -25.56
CA ASN A 303 -0.51 -5.52 -26.30
C ASN A 303 -0.50 -5.97 -27.77
N PRO A 304 -1.62 -6.50 -28.28
CA PRO A 304 -1.72 -6.94 -29.68
C PRO A 304 -1.42 -5.84 -30.69
N ASP A 305 -1.74 -4.59 -30.34
CA ASP A 305 -1.55 -3.43 -31.21
C ASP A 305 -0.15 -2.80 -31.09
N HIS A 306 0.73 -3.36 -30.27
CA HIS A 306 2.10 -2.89 -30.03
C HIS A 306 2.23 -1.39 -29.71
N GLY A 307 1.20 -0.80 -29.15
CA GLY A 307 1.13 0.62 -28.79
C GLY A 307 0.47 0.83 -27.43
N TRP A 308 0.32 2.07 -27.04
CA TRP A 308 -0.41 2.44 -25.85
C TRP A 308 -1.92 2.58 -26.17
N ASN A 309 -2.77 2.12 -25.25
CA ASN A 309 -4.20 2.40 -25.26
C ASN A 309 -4.69 2.77 -23.83
N GLN A 310 -5.79 3.49 -23.76
CA GLN A 310 -6.32 4.02 -22.50
C GLN A 310 -6.84 2.96 -21.52
N TYR A 311 -7.04 1.71 -21.94
CA TYR A 311 -7.66 0.66 -21.11
C TYR A 311 -6.64 -0.24 -20.43
N THR A 312 -5.55 -0.55 -21.13
CA THR A 312 -4.50 -1.47 -20.66
C THR A 312 -3.09 -0.86 -20.75
N GLY A 313 -3.01 0.43 -21.08
CA GLY A 313 -1.73 1.10 -21.26
C GLY A 313 -0.90 0.48 -22.38
N PHE A 314 0.35 0.13 -22.10
CA PHE A 314 1.23 -0.60 -23.01
C PHE A 314 0.95 -2.12 -23.04
N GLY A 315 -0.11 -2.56 -22.36
CA GLY A 315 -0.57 -3.94 -22.33
C GLY A 315 -0.49 -4.59 -20.96
N ALA A 316 -0.91 -5.86 -20.91
CA ALA A 316 -0.78 -6.65 -19.68
C ALA A 316 0.69 -6.91 -19.37
N ILE A 317 1.03 -6.90 -18.07
CA ILE A 317 2.38 -7.18 -17.62
C ILE A 317 2.80 -8.61 -17.99
N ASP A 318 4.02 -8.77 -18.54
CA ASP A 318 4.62 -10.07 -18.86
C ASP A 318 5.85 -10.32 -17.98
N PRO A 319 5.72 -11.05 -16.86
CA PRO A 319 6.86 -11.38 -16.01
C PRO A 319 7.92 -12.21 -16.73
N GLY A 320 7.50 -13.02 -17.69
CA GLY A 320 8.42 -13.84 -18.50
C GLY A 320 9.33 -12.98 -19.35
N ALA A 321 8.76 -12.04 -20.10
CA ALA A 321 9.54 -11.11 -20.91
C ALA A 321 10.41 -10.19 -20.05
N ILE A 322 9.86 -9.63 -18.96
CA ILE A 322 10.59 -8.75 -18.03
C ILE A 322 11.83 -9.43 -17.45
N LEU A 323 11.74 -10.70 -17.07
CA LEU A 323 12.85 -11.42 -16.44
C LEU A 323 13.88 -11.97 -17.45
N ASN A 324 13.57 -11.99 -18.75
CA ASN A 324 14.46 -12.51 -19.79
C ASN A 324 14.99 -11.43 -20.74
N THR A 325 14.53 -10.20 -20.66
CA THR A 325 15.01 -9.08 -21.49
C THR A 325 15.98 -8.23 -20.69
N ASP A 326 17.19 -8.01 -21.20
CA ASP A 326 18.20 -7.19 -20.54
C ASP A 326 17.81 -5.70 -20.61
N PRO A 327 17.58 -5.03 -19.47
CA PRO A 327 17.18 -3.62 -19.45
C PRO A 327 18.32 -2.67 -19.84
N SER A 328 19.58 -3.09 -19.84
CA SER A 328 20.72 -2.25 -20.22
C SER A 328 20.68 -1.79 -21.68
N GLN A 329 19.91 -2.48 -22.52
CA GLN A 329 19.68 -2.07 -23.91
C GLN A 329 18.76 -0.86 -24.06
N PHE A 330 18.07 -0.44 -22.99
CA PHE A 330 17.17 0.69 -23.01
C PHE A 330 17.84 1.94 -22.43
N PRO A 331 17.43 3.14 -22.88
CA PRO A 331 17.96 4.40 -22.32
C PRO A 331 17.59 4.56 -20.84
N ASP A 332 18.44 5.23 -20.10
CA ASP A 332 18.15 5.64 -18.72
C ASP A 332 17.29 6.94 -18.70
N GLU A 333 16.13 6.83 -19.32
CA GLU A 333 15.15 7.91 -19.44
C GLU A 333 13.79 7.37 -18.99
N ASN A 334 13.10 8.13 -18.14
CA ASN A 334 11.79 7.73 -17.63
C ASN A 334 10.73 7.83 -18.74
N PRO A 335 10.18 6.69 -19.22
CA PRO A 335 9.22 6.70 -20.33
C PRO A 335 7.84 7.25 -19.93
N LEU A 336 7.63 7.52 -18.64
CA LEU A 336 6.35 7.97 -18.10
C LEU A 336 6.31 9.47 -17.80
N MET A 337 7.35 10.22 -18.20
CA MET A 337 7.37 11.68 -17.98
C MET A 337 6.38 12.42 -18.86
N GLU A 338 6.15 11.93 -20.06
CA GLU A 338 5.20 12.51 -21.01
C GLU A 338 3.97 11.61 -21.14
N LYS A 339 3.27 11.39 -20.04
CA LYS A 339 1.97 10.74 -20.12
C LYS A 339 1.00 11.64 -20.90
N GLN A 340 0.18 11.02 -21.72
CA GLN A 340 -0.91 11.74 -22.39
C GLN A 340 -1.85 12.27 -21.28
N GLY A 341 -2.16 13.55 -21.30
CA GLY A 341 -2.89 14.16 -20.19
C GLY A 341 -2.03 15.02 -19.29
N GLY A 342 -0.78 15.09 -19.62
CA GLY A 342 0.26 16.04 -19.23
C GLY A 342 0.20 16.38 -17.77
N SER A 343 1.01 15.80 -16.98
CA SER A 343 0.84 16.11 -15.61
C SER A 343 2.14 16.44 -14.98
N SER A 344 2.03 16.96 -13.90
CA SER A 344 3.04 17.23 -12.92
C SER A 344 3.50 15.91 -12.28
N PRO A 345 4.76 15.81 -11.86
CA PRO A 345 5.78 16.80 -12.13
C PRO A 345 6.31 16.76 -13.57
N THR A 346 6.70 17.93 -14.10
CA THR A 346 7.45 18.04 -15.35
C THR A 346 8.92 17.65 -15.13
N LEU A 347 9.66 17.43 -16.23
CA LEU A 347 11.11 17.21 -16.15
C LEU A 347 11.85 18.37 -15.44
N GLU A 348 11.41 19.61 -15.69
CA GLU A 348 11.96 20.79 -15.04
C GLU A 348 11.68 20.78 -13.53
N GLU A 349 10.48 20.41 -13.11
CA GLU A 349 10.14 20.30 -11.69
C GLU A 349 10.92 19.18 -11.00
N VAL A 350 11.12 18.04 -11.67
CA VAL A 350 12.01 16.97 -11.15
C VAL A 350 13.45 17.50 -10.98
N GLN A 351 13.93 18.29 -11.95
CA GLN A 351 15.26 18.89 -11.85
C GLN A 351 15.32 19.93 -10.73
N GLN A 352 14.31 20.78 -10.56
CA GLN A 352 14.21 21.74 -9.46
C GLN A 352 14.29 21.03 -8.10
N TYR A 353 13.57 19.91 -7.97
CA TYR A 353 13.68 19.07 -6.77
C TYR A 353 15.11 18.51 -6.64
N ALA A 354 15.69 18.01 -7.73
CA ALA A 354 17.04 17.46 -7.74
C ALA A 354 18.10 18.49 -7.33
N ASP A 355 17.94 19.73 -7.74
CA ASP A 355 18.87 20.84 -7.45
C ASP A 355 18.64 21.48 -6.07
N GLY A 356 17.58 21.09 -5.35
CA GLY A 356 17.27 21.63 -4.03
C GLY A 356 16.77 23.07 -4.05
N VAL A 357 16.15 23.51 -5.14
CA VAL A 357 15.60 24.87 -5.29
C VAL A 357 14.11 24.97 -4.98
N VAL A 358 13.48 23.85 -4.59
CA VAL A 358 12.08 23.81 -4.19
C VAL A 358 11.92 24.46 -2.82
N ASP A 359 10.84 25.23 -2.64
CA ASP A 359 10.50 25.83 -1.35
C ASP A 359 10.32 24.73 -0.29
N PRO A 360 11.05 24.77 0.83
CA PRO A 360 10.96 23.75 1.88
C PRO A 360 9.55 23.58 2.45
N THR A 361 8.74 24.63 2.44
CA THR A 361 7.35 24.55 2.93
C THR A 361 6.44 23.70 2.02
N ASP A 362 6.89 23.41 0.81
CA ASP A 362 6.19 22.59 -0.17
C ASP A 362 6.55 21.10 -0.05
N ILE A 363 7.56 20.76 0.73
CA ILE A 363 8.08 19.39 0.86
C ILE A 363 7.87 18.92 2.29
N VAL A 364 7.02 17.92 2.46
CA VAL A 364 6.70 17.37 3.77
C VAL A 364 7.58 16.15 4.09
N ASN A 365 8.11 16.08 5.31
CA ASN A 365 8.79 14.90 5.84
C ASN A 365 9.87 14.29 4.92
N ASP A 366 10.66 15.14 4.25
CA ASP A 366 11.77 14.69 3.39
C ASP A 366 13.10 14.82 4.15
N ASN A 367 13.72 13.69 4.50
CA ASN A 367 14.99 13.64 5.21
C ASN A 367 16.22 13.62 4.28
N SER A 368 16.03 13.71 2.98
CA SER A 368 17.12 13.67 2.00
C SER A 368 17.86 14.99 1.83
N TYR A 369 17.30 16.07 2.38
CA TYR A 369 17.92 17.39 2.37
C TYR A 369 18.66 17.66 3.68
N THR A 370 19.82 18.26 3.59
CA THR A 370 20.60 18.73 4.74
C THR A 370 21.10 20.14 4.47
N TYR A 371 20.85 21.05 5.39
CA TYR A 371 21.42 22.38 5.31
C TYR A 371 22.89 22.37 5.75
N ARG A 372 23.78 22.81 4.87
CA ARG A 372 25.20 22.88 5.14
C ARG A 372 25.61 24.36 5.36
N GLY A 373 25.53 24.87 6.55
CA GLY A 373 25.97 26.23 6.81
C GLY A 373 25.38 26.89 8.03
N LEU A 374 24.47 26.26 8.73
CA LEU A 374 24.00 26.63 10.06
C LEU A 374 24.04 25.41 10.96
N ASP A 375 24.20 25.64 12.24
CA ASP A 375 24.02 24.62 13.26
C ASP A 375 22.55 24.17 13.24
N GLU A 376 22.30 22.90 12.98
CA GLU A 376 20.94 22.34 12.92
C GLU A 376 20.19 22.53 14.25
N SER A 377 20.90 22.64 15.37
CA SER A 377 20.32 22.95 16.68
C SER A 377 19.65 24.33 16.74
N MET A 378 20.03 25.24 15.84
CA MET A 378 19.41 26.57 15.71
C MET A 378 18.07 26.52 14.97
N LEU A 379 17.66 25.35 14.44
CA LEU A 379 16.47 25.14 13.66
C LEU A 379 15.30 24.59 14.48
N GLU A 380 15.47 24.45 15.78
CA GLU A 380 14.39 24.11 16.72
C GLU A 380 13.39 25.27 16.88
N ASP A 381 12.92 25.79 15.77
CA ASP A 381 11.67 26.53 15.81
C ASP A 381 10.53 25.51 15.89
N SER A 382 9.79 25.54 16.99
CA SER A 382 8.64 24.70 17.28
C SER A 382 7.54 24.78 16.21
N LEU A 383 7.64 25.71 15.29
CA LEU A 383 6.73 25.88 14.14
C LEU A 383 7.30 25.28 12.85
N ASN A 384 8.56 24.88 12.82
CA ASN A 384 9.17 24.33 11.61
C ASN A 384 9.03 22.80 11.57
N VAL A 385 8.02 22.34 10.88
CA VAL A 385 7.74 20.90 10.66
C VAL A 385 8.77 20.24 9.74
N TYR A 386 9.59 21.05 9.09
CA TYR A 386 10.60 20.63 8.10
C TYR A 386 11.98 21.13 8.50
N PRO A 387 12.57 20.59 9.58
CA PRO A 387 13.80 21.14 10.17
C PRO A 387 15.00 21.09 9.23
N THR A 388 14.92 20.39 8.13
CA THR A 388 16.02 20.26 7.17
C THR A 388 15.91 21.22 6.00
N HIS A 389 14.84 22.01 5.89
CA HIS A 389 14.55 22.86 4.74
C HIS A 389 14.37 24.33 5.15
N LEU A 390 15.40 25.13 4.99
CA LEU A 390 15.40 26.55 5.33
C LEU A 390 15.45 27.47 4.10
N GLY A 391 14.66 27.19 3.08
CA GLY A 391 14.57 28.02 1.89
C GLY A 391 15.37 27.48 0.70
N THR A 392 15.38 28.23 -0.38
CA THR A 392 15.96 27.87 -1.69
C THR A 392 17.42 28.27 -1.82
N SER A 393 18.16 28.30 -0.72
CA SER A 393 19.57 28.65 -0.76
C SER A 393 20.39 27.56 -1.46
N PRO A 394 21.39 27.92 -2.30
CA PRO A 394 22.31 26.94 -2.87
C PRO A 394 23.17 26.22 -1.82
N ARG A 395 22.99 26.55 -0.55
CA ARG A 395 23.62 25.87 0.59
C ARG A 395 22.85 24.60 1.01
N TYR A 396 21.65 24.39 0.51
CA TYR A 396 20.93 23.15 0.71
C TYR A 396 21.53 22.07 -0.18
N HIS A 397 21.77 20.93 0.41
CA HIS A 397 22.33 19.79 -0.29
C HIS A 397 21.56 18.55 0.09
N ARG A 398 21.36 17.66 -0.88
CA ARG A 398 20.91 16.32 -0.59
C ARG A 398 22.01 15.53 0.14
N LYS A 399 21.54 14.62 0.99
CA LYS A 399 22.39 13.61 1.64
C LYS A 399 22.92 12.65 0.61
#